data_3360b29ee890c9144ceff605191234af
#
_entry.id   3360b29ee890c9144ceff605191234af
#
_cell.length_a   1.000
_cell.length_b   1.000
_cell.length_c   1.000
_cell.angle_alpha   90.00
_cell.angle_beta   90.00
_cell.angle_gamma   90.00
#
_symmetry.space_group_name_H-M   'P 1'
#
loop_
_entity.id
_entity.type
_entity.pdbx_description
1 polymer ?
#
loop_
_entity_poly.entity_id
_entity_poly.type
_entity_poly.pdbx_seq_one_letter_code
_entity_poly.pdbx_strand_id
1 'polypeptide(L)'
;MSLTGEREALFDRDFLADLTFWIATDRKVALRLLELVEATRRDPFHGIGKPEPLRRSLSGQWARRLNHEHRMVYRVTDTRIEFLQARYHY
;
A
#
# COMPACT_ATOMS: atom_id res chain seq x y z
N MET A 1 8.16 -18.83 -13.17
CA MET A 1 8.72 -18.43 -11.87
C MET A 1 9.55 -17.18 -12.01
N SER A 2 9.35 -16.24 -11.14
CA SER A 2 10.16 -15.04 -11.16
C SER A 2 11.54 -15.32 -10.56
N LEU A 3 12.56 -14.87 -11.26
CA LEU A 3 13.93 -14.98 -10.78
C LEU A 3 14.49 -13.63 -10.37
N THR A 4 13.65 -12.60 -10.36
CA THR A 4 14.09 -11.23 -10.12
C THR A 4 13.77 -10.74 -8.73
N GLY A 5 13.33 -11.62 -7.84
CA GLY A 5 12.91 -11.20 -6.51
C GLY A 5 11.52 -10.59 -6.48
N GLU A 6 10.74 -10.84 -7.51
CA GLU A 6 9.36 -10.39 -7.55
C GLU A 6 8.58 -10.99 -6.41
N ARG A 7 7.79 -10.15 -5.74
CA ARG A 7 7.03 -10.56 -4.57
C ARG A 7 5.56 -10.76 -4.91
N GLU A 8 4.92 -11.67 -4.19
CA GLU A 8 3.48 -11.82 -4.28
C GLU A 8 2.78 -10.64 -3.61
N ALA A 9 1.61 -10.28 -4.12
CA ALA A 9 0.77 -9.27 -3.51
C ALA A 9 -0.33 -9.95 -2.71
N LEU A 10 -0.44 -9.60 -1.45
CA LEU A 10 -1.48 -10.10 -0.56
C LEU A 10 -2.31 -8.93 -0.07
N PHE A 11 -3.63 -9.03 -0.16
CA PHE A 11 -4.52 -7.95 0.23
C PHE A 11 -5.30 -8.36 1.47
N ASP A 12 -5.09 -7.62 2.56
CA ASP A 12 -5.80 -7.85 3.80
C ASP A 12 -7.28 -7.45 3.65
N ARG A 13 -8.12 -8.06 4.46
CA ARG A 13 -9.54 -7.72 4.53
C ARG A 13 -9.76 -6.23 4.75
N ASP A 14 -9.00 -5.63 5.65
CA ASP A 14 -9.14 -4.19 5.96
C ASP A 14 -8.77 -3.34 4.76
N PHE A 15 -7.76 -3.73 4.00
CA PHE A 15 -7.41 -3.02 2.77
C PHE A 15 -8.56 -3.06 1.77
N LEU A 16 -9.15 -4.24 1.58
CA LEU A 16 -10.25 -4.38 0.62
C LEU A 16 -11.49 -3.60 1.06
N ALA A 17 -11.76 -3.55 2.36
CA ALA A 17 -12.84 -2.72 2.89
C ALA A 17 -12.58 -1.24 2.64
N ASP A 18 -11.34 -0.80 2.80
CA ASP A 18 -10.97 0.60 2.55
C ASP A 18 -11.07 0.93 1.06
N LEU A 19 -10.64 0.04 0.19
CA LEU A 19 -10.80 0.22 -1.25
C LEU A 19 -12.29 0.36 -1.61
N THR A 20 -13.13 -0.50 -1.05
CA THR A 20 -14.57 -0.43 -1.27
C THR A 20 -15.14 0.91 -0.80
N PHE A 21 -14.69 1.39 0.35
CA PHE A 21 -15.09 2.69 0.88
C PHE A 21 -14.74 3.81 -0.11
N TRP A 22 -13.51 3.80 -0.64
CA TRP A 22 -13.08 4.83 -1.59
C TRP A 22 -13.84 4.75 -2.91
N ILE A 23 -14.12 3.55 -3.41
CA ILE A 23 -14.92 3.38 -4.62
C ILE A 23 -16.29 4.03 -4.44
N ALA A 24 -16.87 3.88 -3.25
CA ALA A 24 -18.21 4.40 -2.98
C ALA A 24 -18.24 5.91 -2.68
N THR A 25 -17.14 6.47 -2.15
CA THR A 25 -17.15 7.85 -1.65
C THR A 25 -16.27 8.80 -2.44
N ASP A 26 -15.19 8.32 -3.08
CA ASP A 26 -14.28 9.17 -3.84
C ASP A 26 -13.52 8.34 -4.85
N ARG A 27 -14.06 8.29 -6.05
CA ARG A 27 -13.51 7.47 -7.13
C ARG A 27 -12.06 7.83 -7.46
N LYS A 28 -11.71 9.11 -7.40
CA LYS A 28 -10.33 9.54 -7.72
C LYS A 28 -9.35 8.96 -6.73
N VAL A 29 -9.72 8.92 -5.46
CA VAL A 29 -8.87 8.33 -4.42
C VAL A 29 -8.75 6.83 -4.64
N ALA A 30 -9.84 6.16 -5.02
CA ALA A 30 -9.78 4.72 -5.33
C ALA A 30 -8.81 4.44 -6.47
N LEU A 31 -8.86 5.25 -7.53
CA LEU A 31 -7.93 5.07 -8.67
C LEU A 31 -6.49 5.35 -8.26
N ARG A 32 -6.28 6.38 -7.44
CA ARG A 32 -4.96 6.69 -6.90
C ARG A 32 -4.43 5.52 -6.07
N LEU A 33 -5.30 4.91 -5.26
CA LEU A 33 -4.92 3.77 -4.45
C LEU A 33 -4.41 2.62 -5.32
N LEU A 34 -5.10 2.33 -6.42
CA LEU A 34 -4.67 1.28 -7.33
C LEU A 34 -3.34 1.61 -8.02
N GLU A 35 -3.09 2.90 -8.32
CA GLU A 35 -1.79 3.33 -8.82
C GLU A 35 -0.69 3.07 -7.79
N LEU A 36 -0.97 3.36 -6.53
CA LEU A 36 0.00 3.12 -5.46
C LEU A 36 0.29 1.64 -5.29
N VAL A 37 -0.72 0.80 -5.42
CA VAL A 37 -0.52 -0.66 -5.36
C VAL A 37 0.44 -1.10 -6.46
N GLU A 38 0.21 -0.66 -7.69
CA GLU A 38 1.08 -1.05 -8.81
C GLU A 38 2.50 -0.53 -8.65
N ALA A 39 2.65 0.71 -8.20
CA ALA A 39 3.97 1.28 -7.95
C ALA A 39 4.71 0.50 -6.86
N THR A 40 4.00 0.12 -5.80
CA THR A 40 4.58 -0.64 -4.69
C THR A 40 5.01 -2.03 -5.13
N ARG A 41 4.24 -2.66 -6.00
CA ARG A 41 4.60 -3.97 -6.53
C ARG A 41 5.88 -3.92 -7.35
N ARG A 42 6.12 -2.83 -8.06
CA ARG A 42 7.33 -2.67 -8.87
C ARG A 42 8.54 -2.37 -8.00
N ASP A 43 8.37 -1.50 -7.02
CA ASP A 43 9.45 -1.13 -6.11
C ASP A 43 8.84 -0.70 -4.76
N PRO A 44 8.89 -1.56 -3.75
CA PRO A 44 8.22 -1.25 -2.48
C PRO A 44 8.89 -0.13 -1.67
N PHE A 45 10.09 0.30 -2.06
CA PHE A 45 10.85 1.26 -1.25
C PHE A 45 11.01 2.63 -1.91
N HIS A 46 10.70 2.75 -3.20
CA HIS A 46 10.86 3.99 -3.95
C HIS A 46 9.66 4.22 -4.84
N GLY A 47 9.46 5.47 -5.25
CA GLY A 47 8.42 5.81 -6.21
C GLY A 47 7.40 6.79 -5.67
N ILE A 48 6.23 6.81 -6.30
CA ILE A 48 5.19 7.78 -5.99
C ILE A 48 4.62 7.60 -4.59
N GLY A 49 4.08 8.66 -4.02
CA GLY A 49 3.44 8.61 -2.72
C GLY A 49 4.40 8.71 -1.55
N LYS A 50 5.67 9.03 -1.79
CA LYS A 50 6.68 9.20 -0.74
C LYS A 50 6.73 8.01 0.22
N PRO A 51 7.11 6.82 -0.27
CA PRO A 51 7.18 5.65 0.61
C PRO A 51 8.17 5.87 1.74
N GLU A 52 7.73 5.53 2.95
CA GLU A 52 8.58 5.65 4.13
C GLU A 52 8.23 4.57 5.15
N PRO A 53 9.22 4.08 5.90
CA PRO A 53 8.93 3.11 6.94
C PRO A 53 8.18 3.76 8.10
N LEU A 54 7.27 3.01 8.71
CA LEU A 54 6.58 3.46 9.90
C LEU A 54 7.50 3.25 11.09
N ARG A 55 7.82 4.35 11.78
CA ARG A 55 8.86 4.35 12.81
C ARG A 55 8.66 3.37 13.95
N ARG A 56 7.41 3.15 14.34
CA ARG A 56 7.09 2.29 15.46
C ARG A 56 6.67 0.89 15.06
N SER A 57 6.87 0.57 13.79
CA SER A 57 6.55 -0.75 13.32
C SER A 57 7.72 -1.70 13.55
N LEU A 58 7.46 -2.77 14.28
CA LEU A 58 8.46 -3.81 14.50
C LEU A 58 8.43 -4.87 13.41
N SER A 59 7.51 -4.76 12.44
CA SER A 59 7.26 -5.79 11.45
C SER A 59 7.49 -5.33 10.01
N GLY A 60 8.27 -4.29 9.81
CA GLY A 60 8.62 -3.86 8.45
C GLY A 60 7.49 -3.21 7.70
N GLN A 61 6.65 -2.45 8.39
CA GLN A 61 5.57 -1.74 7.73
C GLN A 61 6.05 -0.43 7.12
N TRP A 62 5.45 -0.10 5.98
CA TRP A 62 5.72 1.10 5.21
C TRP A 62 4.40 1.78 4.89
N ALA A 63 4.49 3.06 4.53
CA ALA A 63 3.32 3.82 4.12
C ALA A 63 3.63 4.68 2.91
N ARG A 64 2.62 4.86 2.06
CA ARG A 64 2.65 5.83 0.95
C ARG A 64 1.47 6.75 1.08
N ARG A 65 1.66 8.01 0.71
CA ARG A 65 0.60 9.02 0.78
C ARG A 65 -0.45 8.75 -0.29
N LEU A 66 -1.69 8.60 0.15
CA LEU A 66 -2.83 8.43 -0.73
C LEU A 66 -3.42 9.81 -1.09
N ASN A 67 -3.62 10.62 -0.09
CA ASN A 67 -3.98 12.03 -0.22
C ASN A 67 -3.41 12.78 0.98
N HIS A 68 -3.81 14.01 1.21
CA HIS A 68 -3.24 14.80 2.31
C HIS A 68 -3.68 14.33 3.71
N GLU A 69 -4.68 13.48 3.79
CA GLU A 69 -5.18 12.95 5.06
C GLU A 69 -4.83 11.50 5.31
N HIS A 70 -4.77 10.70 4.25
CA HIS A 70 -4.70 9.25 4.37
C HIS A 70 -3.46 8.67 3.74
N ARG A 71 -3.03 7.54 4.28
CA ARG A 71 -1.92 6.75 3.74
C ARG A 71 -2.39 5.34 3.43
N MET A 72 -1.72 4.72 2.47
CA MET A 72 -1.77 3.29 2.24
C MET A 72 -0.66 2.66 3.05
N VAL A 73 -1.00 1.68 3.89
CA VAL A 73 -0.02 0.97 4.71
C VAL A 73 0.19 -0.43 4.17
N TYR A 74 1.45 -0.84 4.06
CA TYR A 74 1.81 -2.16 3.57
C TYR A 74 3.02 -2.69 4.33
N ARG A 75 3.22 -4.00 4.26
CA ARG A 75 4.37 -4.64 4.89
C ARG A 75 5.14 -5.41 3.84
N VAL A 76 6.47 -5.29 3.86
CA VAL A 76 7.34 -5.94 2.90
C VAL A 76 8.09 -7.08 3.57
N THR A 77 8.01 -8.26 2.98
CA THR A 77 8.83 -9.41 3.39
C THR A 77 9.66 -9.86 2.19
N ASP A 78 10.49 -10.85 2.37
CA ASP A 78 11.33 -11.36 1.28
C ASP A 78 10.50 -11.88 0.11
N THR A 79 9.29 -12.40 0.38
CA THR A 79 8.51 -13.11 -0.63
C THR A 79 7.21 -12.43 -0.99
N ARG A 80 6.78 -11.41 -0.23
CA ARG A 80 5.47 -10.80 -0.49
C ARG A 80 5.41 -9.35 -0.05
N ILE A 81 4.41 -8.66 -0.58
CA ILE A 81 3.99 -7.35 -0.10
C ILE A 81 2.56 -7.52 0.39
N GLU A 82 2.32 -7.19 1.65
CA GLU A 82 1.00 -7.32 2.25
C GLU A 82 0.39 -5.93 2.35
N PHE A 83 -0.69 -5.71 1.61
CA PHE A 83 -1.41 -4.43 1.63
C PHE A 83 -2.41 -4.49 2.78
N LEU A 84 -2.20 -3.65 3.80
CA LEU A 84 -2.87 -3.78 5.09
C LEU A 84 -4.08 -2.88 5.25
N GLN A 85 -3.95 -1.61 4.88
CA GLN A 85 -5.04 -0.66 5.00
C GLN A 85 -4.79 0.56 4.12
N ALA A 86 -5.85 1.33 3.87
CA ALA A 86 -5.77 2.49 2.99
C ALA A 86 -6.58 3.68 3.51
N ARG A 87 -6.83 3.73 4.82
CA ARG A 87 -7.47 4.87 5.48
C ARG A 87 -6.71 5.24 6.75
N TYR A 88 -5.41 5.05 6.72
CA TYR A 88 -4.56 5.35 7.86
C TYR A 88 -4.30 6.86 7.92
N HIS A 89 -4.66 7.49 9.03
CA HIS A 89 -4.44 8.92 9.23
C HIS A 89 -2.99 9.20 9.62
N TYR A 90 -2.52 10.34 9.18
CA TYR A 90 -1.20 10.82 9.59
C TYR A 90 -1.15 11.08 11.09
#